data_e308229b8ab660aed417f533c34a31a7
#
_entry.id   e308229b8ab660aed417f533c34a31a7
#
_cell.length_a   1.000
_cell.length_b   1.000
_cell.length_c   1.000
_cell.angle_alpha   90.00
_cell.angle_beta   90.00
_cell.angle_gamma   90.00
#
_symmetry.space_group_name_H-M   'P 1'
#
loop_
_entity.id
_entity.type
_entity.pdbx_description
1 polymer ?
#
loop_
_entity_poly.entity_id
_entity_poly.type
_entity_poly.pdbx_seq_one_letter_code
_entity_poly.pdbx_strand_id
1 'polypeptide(L)'
;MAKAHQFDVIVVGAGGAGLMAGLYASRGAKTAVISKLYPTRSHTGAAQGGISAALGNYEEDKPEWHMYDTVKGSDYLGDQDAIEFMCEEAVQAIYELEHMGLPFDRTPDGKISQ
;
A
#
# COMPACT_ATOMS: atom_id res chain seq x y z
N MET A 1 33.56 3.32 -19.21
CA MET A 1 32.76 2.15 -19.65
C MET A 1 31.48 2.07 -18.81
N ALA A 2 30.33 1.83 -19.44
CA ALA A 2 29.11 1.59 -18.69
C ALA A 2 29.19 0.25 -17.96
N LYS A 3 28.80 0.22 -16.69
CA LYS A 3 28.75 -1.00 -15.91
C LYS A 3 27.37 -1.63 -16.10
N ALA A 4 27.33 -2.84 -16.66
CA ALA A 4 26.09 -3.58 -16.84
C ALA A 4 25.78 -4.41 -15.57
N HIS A 5 24.51 -4.43 -15.19
CA HIS A 5 24.00 -5.27 -14.10
C HIS A 5 22.85 -6.14 -14.66
N GLN A 6 22.75 -7.36 -14.17
CA GLN A 6 21.72 -8.31 -14.58
C GLN A 6 20.86 -8.73 -13.39
N PHE A 7 19.54 -8.66 -13.57
CA PHE A 7 18.52 -9.05 -12.62
C PHE A 7 17.42 -9.84 -13.34
N ASP A 8 16.70 -10.68 -12.59
CA ASP A 8 15.56 -11.44 -13.10
C ASP A 8 14.30 -10.58 -13.14
N VAL A 9 14.16 -9.67 -12.15
CA VAL A 9 13.05 -8.73 -12.03
C VAL A 9 13.57 -7.32 -11.81
N ILE A 10 12.98 -6.36 -12.51
CA ILE A 10 13.25 -4.94 -12.32
C ILE A 10 11.92 -4.25 -11.99
N VAL A 11 11.86 -3.61 -10.82
CA VAL A 11 10.74 -2.77 -10.40
C VAL A 11 11.12 -1.32 -10.60
N VAL A 12 10.32 -0.59 -11.35
CA VAL A 12 10.56 0.84 -11.63
C VAL A 12 9.65 1.68 -10.73
N GLY A 13 10.28 2.37 -9.78
CA GLY A 13 9.63 3.17 -8.75
C GLY A 13 9.80 2.56 -7.35
N ALA A 14 10.16 3.39 -6.37
CA ALA A 14 10.40 2.99 -4.98
C ALA A 14 9.47 3.72 -3.99
N GLY A 15 8.22 3.94 -4.38
CA GLY A 15 7.13 4.25 -3.48
C GLY A 15 6.61 2.97 -2.80
N GLY A 16 5.53 3.06 -2.02
CA GLY A 16 4.97 1.92 -1.29
C GLY A 16 4.70 0.70 -2.18
N ALA A 17 4.03 0.92 -3.31
CA ALA A 17 3.72 -0.15 -4.26
C ALA A 17 4.98 -0.83 -4.83
N GLY A 18 5.97 -0.03 -5.25
CA GLY A 18 7.20 -0.58 -5.82
C GLY A 18 8.06 -1.31 -4.78
N LEU A 19 8.11 -0.82 -3.55
CA LEU A 19 8.84 -1.49 -2.46
C LEU A 19 8.16 -2.82 -2.09
N MET A 20 6.83 -2.87 -2.02
CA MET A 20 6.09 -4.12 -1.78
C MET A 20 6.29 -5.11 -2.93
N ALA A 21 6.16 -4.66 -4.19
CA ALA A 21 6.43 -5.50 -5.35
C ALA A 21 7.86 -6.07 -5.34
N GLY A 22 8.84 -5.22 -5.02
CA GLY A 22 10.24 -5.65 -4.89
C GLY A 22 10.45 -6.67 -3.77
N LEU A 23 9.80 -6.46 -2.62
CA LEU A 23 9.86 -7.38 -1.49
C LEU A 23 9.29 -8.76 -1.86
N TYR A 24 8.14 -8.79 -2.49
CA TYR A 24 7.52 -10.05 -2.93
C TYR A 24 8.35 -10.74 -4.02
N ALA A 25 8.79 -10.02 -5.04
CA ALA A 25 9.60 -10.57 -6.12
C ALA A 25 10.93 -11.15 -5.62
N SER A 26 11.55 -10.51 -4.63
CA SER A 26 12.82 -10.94 -4.06
C SER A 26 12.79 -12.28 -3.32
N ARG A 27 11.59 -12.78 -3.00
CA ARG A 27 11.41 -14.11 -2.38
C ARG A 27 11.80 -15.26 -3.31
N GLY A 28 11.75 -15.04 -4.62
CA GLY A 28 12.03 -16.08 -5.61
C GLY A 28 12.92 -15.65 -6.77
N ALA A 29 13.36 -14.39 -6.85
CA ALA A 29 14.10 -13.87 -7.98
C ALA A 29 15.12 -12.80 -7.54
N LYS A 30 16.23 -12.69 -8.27
CA LYS A 30 17.20 -11.60 -8.09
C LYS A 30 16.55 -10.30 -8.58
N THR A 31 16.14 -9.45 -7.66
CA THR A 31 15.31 -8.28 -7.93
C THR A 31 16.10 -6.98 -7.75
N ALA A 32 15.88 -6.03 -8.65
CA ALA A 32 16.29 -4.64 -8.48
C ALA A 32 15.08 -3.70 -8.43
N VAL A 33 15.12 -2.73 -7.51
CA VAL A 33 14.19 -1.61 -7.50
C VAL A 33 14.93 -0.36 -7.96
N ILE A 34 14.45 0.26 -9.03
CA ILE A 34 15.06 1.46 -9.62
C ILE A 34 14.21 2.68 -9.22
N SER A 35 14.86 3.69 -8.69
CA SER A 35 14.18 4.93 -8.28
C SER A 35 14.95 6.16 -8.71
N LYS A 36 14.20 7.21 -9.07
CA LYS A 36 14.77 8.52 -9.37
C LYS A 36 15.35 9.19 -8.12
N LEU A 37 14.67 9.02 -6.98
CA LEU A 37 15.04 9.58 -5.69
C LEU A 37 15.16 8.46 -4.66
N TYR A 38 15.75 8.79 -3.52
CA TYR A 38 15.80 7.87 -2.39
C TYR A 38 14.36 7.46 -1.96
N PRO A 39 14.10 6.20 -1.59
CA PRO A 39 12.74 5.71 -1.34
C PRO A 39 11.92 6.54 -0.34
N THR A 40 12.56 7.07 0.72
CA THR A 40 11.89 7.93 1.71
C THR A 40 11.48 9.31 1.16
N ARG A 41 11.88 9.64 -0.06
CA ARG A 41 11.48 10.86 -0.79
C ARG A 41 10.32 10.60 -1.76
N SER A 42 9.73 9.42 -1.74
CA SER A 42 8.54 9.08 -2.52
C SER A 42 7.30 9.81 -1.98
N HIS A 43 6.23 9.85 -2.78
CA HIS A 43 4.94 10.36 -2.31
C HIS A 43 4.43 9.58 -1.10
N THR A 44 4.62 8.27 -1.06
CA THR A 44 4.28 7.45 0.11
C THR A 44 5.02 7.90 1.36
N GLY A 45 6.34 8.14 1.23
CA GLY A 45 7.15 8.61 2.35
C GLY A 45 6.88 10.07 2.76
N ALA A 46 6.33 10.89 1.87
CA ALA A 46 5.99 12.29 2.13
C ALA A 46 4.53 12.48 2.57
N ALA A 47 3.69 11.44 2.51
CA ALA A 47 2.30 11.52 2.92
C ALA A 47 2.18 11.81 4.42
N GLN A 48 1.21 12.66 4.78
CA GLN A 48 0.89 13.01 6.17
C GLN A 48 -0.47 12.45 6.62
N GLY A 49 -1.27 11.96 5.68
CA GLY A 49 -2.50 11.24 5.96
C GLY A 49 -2.23 9.79 6.35
N GLY A 50 -3.27 9.11 6.72
CA GLY A 50 -3.22 7.69 7.01
C GLY A 50 -3.38 6.81 5.76
N ILE A 51 -3.74 5.59 6.00
CA ILE A 51 -4.14 4.61 4.99
C ILE A 51 -5.61 4.28 5.25
N SER A 52 -6.44 4.36 4.22
CA SER A 52 -7.87 4.02 4.35
C SER A 52 -8.08 2.51 4.24
N ALA A 53 -8.77 1.95 5.23
CA ALA A 53 -9.23 0.56 5.22
C ALA A 53 -10.43 0.40 6.15
N ALA A 54 -11.39 -0.41 5.77
CA ALA A 54 -12.61 -0.66 6.53
C ALA A 54 -12.35 -1.67 7.66
N LEU A 55 -11.69 -1.26 8.75
CA LEU A 55 -11.33 -2.13 9.87
C LEU A 55 -12.49 -2.35 10.86
N GLY A 56 -13.42 -1.42 10.96
CA GLY A 56 -14.54 -1.51 11.88
C GLY A 56 -14.14 -1.48 13.37
N ASN A 57 -13.04 -0.82 13.72
CA ASN A 57 -12.51 -0.83 15.10
C ASN A 57 -13.17 0.18 16.03
N TYR A 58 -13.69 1.30 15.52
CA TYR A 58 -14.43 2.30 16.28
C TYR A 58 -15.94 2.12 16.12
N GLU A 59 -16.37 1.95 14.90
CA GLU A 59 -17.78 1.81 14.52
C GLU A 59 -17.89 0.77 13.40
N GLU A 60 -19.11 0.35 13.08
CA GLU A 60 -19.32 -0.57 11.97
C GLU A 60 -18.80 0.05 10.67
N ASP A 61 -18.01 -0.71 9.95
CA ASP A 61 -17.46 -0.32 8.66
C ASP A 61 -17.36 -1.55 7.75
N LYS A 62 -17.40 -1.32 6.43
CA LYS A 62 -17.42 -2.40 5.44
C LYS A 62 -16.61 -1.99 4.19
N PRO A 63 -15.91 -2.94 3.55
CA PRO A 63 -15.22 -2.69 2.29
C PRO A 63 -16.11 -2.08 1.21
N GLU A 64 -17.40 -2.46 1.17
CA GLU A 64 -18.37 -1.94 0.21
C GLU A 64 -18.66 -0.44 0.42
N TRP A 65 -18.64 0.04 1.66
CA TRP A 65 -18.78 1.47 1.96
C TRP A 65 -17.52 2.24 1.54
N HIS A 66 -16.34 1.68 1.83
CA HIS A 66 -15.07 2.22 1.37
C HIS A 66 -15.02 2.29 -0.17
N MET A 67 -15.49 1.24 -0.86
CA MET A 67 -15.63 1.21 -2.32
C MET A 67 -16.56 2.32 -2.82
N TYR A 68 -17.75 2.45 -2.23
CA TYR A 68 -18.70 3.49 -2.59
C TYR A 68 -18.12 4.89 -2.49
N ASP A 69 -17.48 5.20 -1.36
CA ASP A 69 -16.86 6.50 -1.13
C ASP A 69 -15.69 6.76 -2.10
N THR A 70 -14.91 5.75 -2.42
CA THR A 70 -13.79 5.85 -3.36
C THR A 70 -14.29 6.07 -4.79
N VAL A 71 -15.31 5.34 -5.24
CA VAL A 71 -15.94 5.52 -6.57
C VAL A 71 -16.50 6.94 -6.68
N LYS A 72 -17.25 7.39 -5.67
CA LYS A 72 -17.81 8.73 -5.61
C LYS A 72 -16.74 9.81 -5.56
N GLY A 73 -15.70 9.62 -4.75
CA GLY A 73 -14.57 10.55 -4.61
C GLY A 73 -13.73 10.68 -5.87
N SER A 74 -13.75 9.67 -6.74
CA SER A 74 -13.11 9.70 -8.07
C SER A 74 -14.01 10.32 -9.16
N ASP A 75 -15.12 10.96 -8.80
CA ASP A 75 -16.14 11.47 -9.73
C ASP A 75 -16.65 10.40 -10.73
N TYR A 76 -16.69 9.14 -10.30
CA TYR A 76 -17.07 7.98 -11.11
C TYR A 76 -16.16 7.72 -12.33
N LEU A 77 -14.96 8.29 -12.34
CA LEU A 77 -13.98 8.10 -13.43
C LEU A 77 -13.00 6.96 -13.17
N GLY A 78 -12.95 6.45 -11.94
CA GLY A 78 -12.08 5.35 -11.56
C GLY A 78 -12.53 4.02 -12.19
N ASP A 79 -11.57 3.11 -12.36
CA ASP A 79 -11.85 1.71 -12.68
C ASP A 79 -12.49 1.04 -11.46
N GLN A 80 -13.78 0.71 -11.56
CA GLN A 80 -14.55 0.24 -10.41
C GLN A 80 -14.14 -1.16 -9.96
N ASP A 81 -13.71 -2.04 -10.86
CA ASP A 81 -13.22 -3.37 -10.50
C ASP A 81 -11.91 -3.27 -9.73
N ALA A 82 -11.02 -2.36 -10.14
CA ALA A 82 -9.77 -2.09 -9.43
C ALA A 82 -10.01 -1.44 -8.06
N ILE A 83 -11.00 -0.57 -7.93
CA ILE A 83 -11.39 0.06 -6.66
C ILE A 83 -11.97 -1.00 -5.71
N GLU A 84 -12.86 -1.88 -6.18
CA GLU A 84 -13.42 -2.97 -5.39
C GLU A 84 -12.30 -3.85 -4.83
N PHE A 85 -11.44 -4.36 -5.69
CA PHE A 85 -10.28 -5.15 -5.29
C PHE A 85 -9.40 -4.43 -4.25
N MET A 86 -9.09 -3.15 -4.47
CA MET A 86 -8.29 -2.36 -3.52
C MET A 86 -8.97 -2.25 -2.15
N CYS A 87 -10.27 -1.98 -2.11
CA CYS A 87 -11.00 -1.81 -0.85
C CYS A 87 -11.15 -3.12 -0.07
N GLU A 88 -11.36 -4.24 -0.76
CA GLU A 88 -11.42 -5.57 -0.15
C GLU A 88 -10.06 -5.98 0.43
N GLU A 89 -8.98 -5.80 -0.33
CA GLU A 89 -7.63 -6.19 0.09
C GLU A 89 -7.02 -5.23 1.12
N ALA A 90 -7.54 -4.00 1.24
CA ALA A 90 -6.99 -2.98 2.14
C ALA A 90 -6.89 -3.45 3.59
N VAL A 91 -7.88 -4.16 4.09
CA VAL A 91 -7.91 -4.68 5.47
C VAL A 91 -6.74 -5.62 5.72
N GLN A 92 -6.53 -6.58 4.82
CA GLN A 92 -5.42 -7.53 4.93
C GLN A 92 -4.07 -6.82 4.78
N ALA A 93 -3.98 -5.84 3.87
CA ALA A 93 -2.76 -5.05 3.68
C ALA A 93 -2.35 -4.27 4.94
N ILE A 94 -3.31 -3.72 5.69
CA ILE A 94 -3.03 -3.04 6.97
C ILE A 94 -2.41 -4.02 7.97
N TYR A 95 -2.96 -5.21 8.14
CA TYR A 95 -2.41 -6.22 9.04
C TYR A 95 -1.03 -6.71 8.59
N GLU A 96 -0.81 -6.84 7.28
CA GLU A 96 0.52 -7.20 6.76
C GLU A 96 1.56 -6.12 7.09
N LEU A 97 1.22 -4.84 6.88
CA LEU A 97 2.09 -3.71 7.23
C LEU A 97 2.36 -3.65 8.75
N GLU A 98 1.36 -3.91 9.57
CA GLU A 98 1.54 -4.01 11.02
C GLU A 98 2.55 -5.12 11.40
N HIS A 99 2.40 -6.30 10.82
CA HIS A 99 3.33 -7.42 11.04
C HIS A 99 4.74 -7.13 10.54
N MET A 100 4.88 -6.25 9.55
CA MET A 100 6.18 -5.75 9.09
C MET A 100 6.79 -4.69 10.03
N GLY A 101 6.05 -4.24 11.05
CA GLY A 101 6.50 -3.31 12.07
C GLY A 101 6.04 -1.86 11.87
N LEU A 102 5.06 -1.59 11.00
CA LEU A 102 4.47 -0.26 10.90
C LEU A 102 3.71 0.07 12.20
N PRO A 103 4.11 1.13 12.93
CA PRO A 103 3.51 1.47 14.21
C PRO A 103 2.23 2.29 14.02
N PHE A 104 1.11 1.63 13.80
CA PHE A 104 -0.19 2.29 13.77
C PHE A 104 -0.59 2.81 15.16
N ASP A 105 -1.30 3.93 15.18
CA ASP A 105 -1.95 4.40 16.39
C ASP A 105 -2.96 3.38 16.91
N ARG A 106 -3.17 3.37 18.24
CA ARG A 106 -4.00 2.37 18.91
C ARG A 106 -5.18 3.00 19.62
N THR A 107 -6.29 2.28 19.58
CA THR A 107 -7.43 2.52 20.47
C THR A 107 -7.05 2.17 21.93
N PRO A 108 -7.80 2.64 22.95
CA PRO A 108 -7.53 2.28 24.35
C PRO A 108 -7.59 0.78 24.63
N ASP A 109 -8.36 0.02 23.84
CA ASP A 109 -8.47 -1.45 23.93
C ASP A 109 -7.44 -2.19 23.05
N GLY A 110 -6.48 -1.47 22.46
CA GLY A 110 -5.32 -2.02 21.76
C GLY A 110 -5.50 -2.36 20.29
N LYS A 111 -6.66 -2.05 19.70
CA LYS A 111 -6.88 -2.21 18.26
C LYS A 111 -6.19 -1.12 17.45
N ILE A 112 -5.99 -1.33 16.16
CA ILE A 112 -5.53 -0.28 15.26
C ILE A 112 -6.56 0.85 15.25
N SER A 113 -6.09 2.08 15.48
CA SER A 113 -6.93 3.28 15.45
C SER A 113 -7.36 3.58 14.01
N GLN A 114 -8.61 4.02 13.88
CA GLN A 114 -9.24 4.28 12.60
C GLN A 114 -9.72 5.72 12.55
#